data_813a0fc85fd2a2eab5b37ad96ab22749
#
_entry.id   813a0fc85fd2a2eab5b37ad96ab22749
#
_cell.length_a   1.000
_cell.length_b   1.000
_cell.length_c   1.000
_cell.angle_alpha   90.00
_cell.angle_beta   90.00
_cell.angle_gamma   90.00
#
_symmetry.space_group_name_H-M   'P 1'
#
loop_
_entity.id
_entity.type
_entity.pdbx_description
1 polymer ?
#
loop_
_entity_poly.entity_id
_entity_poly.type
_entity_poly.pdbx_seq_one_letter_code
_entity_poly.pdbx_strand_id
1 'polypeptide(L)'
;AALCSREDVTADIPLLRVPDTLKAAQTLAAAYRRRFSLPVIGVTGSAGKTTTVAMTCAALGSMRPLRTADADNGQIGMTFTLFNLDASYGCAVLEMGMSLPGELARLSEMGRPVIAVINGIGTAHIEFFGTREKIRDAKLEILSGMPEDGILIFNGDDPLLWDLKGALPRKTLFYAQHNPAADFLAACESTDGVSVLQFTKP
;
A
#
# COMPACT_ATOMS: atom_id res chain seq x y z
N ALA A 1 11.98 0.07 27.13
CA ALA A 1 12.78 1.14 26.53
C ALA A 1 11.90 2.06 25.70
N ALA A 2 12.30 3.33 25.53
CA ALA A 2 11.61 4.28 24.67
C ALA A 2 12.59 5.01 23.74
N LEU A 3 12.11 5.41 22.56
CA LEU A 3 12.83 6.33 21.67
C LEU A 3 12.62 7.76 22.17
N CYS A 4 13.67 8.55 22.23
CA CYS A 4 13.59 9.92 22.68
C CYS A 4 14.52 10.82 21.85
N SER A 5 14.00 11.95 21.37
CA SER A 5 14.79 12.96 20.63
C SER A 5 15.17 14.16 21.48
N ARG A 6 14.67 14.26 22.71
CA ARG A 6 14.96 15.36 23.64
C ARG A 6 16.02 14.97 24.63
N GLU A 7 16.98 15.84 24.88
CA GLU A 7 18.08 15.61 25.83
C GLU A 7 17.67 15.78 27.30
N ASP A 8 16.70 16.66 27.54
CA ASP A 8 16.20 17.06 28.86
C ASP A 8 15.22 16.05 29.50
N VAL A 9 14.82 15.00 28.77
CA VAL A 9 13.88 13.99 29.29
C VAL A 9 14.61 12.93 30.05
N THR A 10 14.12 12.62 31.26
CA THR A 10 14.51 11.48 32.09
C THR A 10 13.31 10.57 32.32
N ALA A 11 13.53 9.26 32.46
CA ALA A 11 12.47 8.29 32.72
C ALA A 11 13.05 7.08 33.46
N ASP A 12 12.19 6.34 34.17
CA ASP A 12 12.57 5.11 34.92
C ASP A 12 12.77 3.89 33.99
N ILE A 13 12.73 4.11 32.68
CA ILE A 13 12.98 3.08 31.65
C ILE A 13 14.17 3.50 30.79
N PRO A 14 14.90 2.53 30.19
CA PRO A 14 15.99 2.85 29.27
C PRO A 14 15.53 3.73 28.11
N LEU A 15 16.22 4.83 27.89
CA LEU A 15 15.97 5.74 26.75
C LEU A 15 17.03 5.52 25.68
N LEU A 16 16.57 5.24 24.46
CA LEU A 16 17.40 5.25 23.26
C LEU A 16 17.31 6.65 22.62
N ARG A 17 18.38 7.41 22.74
CA ARG A 17 18.49 8.76 22.19
C ARG A 17 18.68 8.69 20.67
N VAL A 18 17.82 9.37 19.93
CA VAL A 18 17.83 9.42 18.46
C VAL A 18 17.48 10.82 17.98
N PRO A 19 18.05 11.28 16.87
CA PRO A 19 17.73 12.62 16.33
C PRO A 19 16.25 12.78 15.92
N ASP A 20 15.63 11.70 15.44
CA ASP A 20 14.24 11.66 14.95
C ASP A 20 13.61 10.33 15.38
N THR A 21 12.63 10.42 16.26
CA THR A 21 11.95 9.25 16.85
C THR A 21 11.08 8.53 15.82
N LEU A 22 10.44 9.25 14.88
CA LEU A 22 9.63 8.63 13.84
C LEU A 22 10.53 7.85 12.87
N LYS A 23 11.59 8.45 12.38
CA LYS A 23 12.54 7.80 11.48
C LYS A 23 13.20 6.57 12.14
N ALA A 24 13.53 6.66 13.42
CA ALA A 24 14.07 5.55 14.18
C ALA A 24 13.06 4.40 14.33
N ALA A 25 11.78 4.71 14.63
CA ALA A 25 10.72 3.71 14.71
C ALA A 25 10.48 3.04 13.36
N GLN A 26 10.47 3.79 12.26
CA GLN A 26 10.35 3.28 10.90
C GLN A 26 11.52 2.35 10.53
N THR A 27 12.74 2.73 10.91
CA THR A 27 13.93 1.90 10.70
C THR A 27 13.84 0.58 11.45
N LEU A 28 13.37 0.62 12.70
CA LEU A 28 13.11 -0.58 13.50
C LEU A 28 12.02 -1.46 12.89
N ALA A 29 10.91 -0.86 12.45
CA ALA A 29 9.81 -1.60 11.83
C ALA A 29 10.26 -2.26 10.51
N ALA A 30 11.04 -1.56 9.69
CA ALA A 30 11.62 -2.12 8.47
C ALA A 30 12.57 -3.30 8.78
N ALA A 31 13.42 -3.17 9.80
CA ALA A 31 14.31 -4.23 10.24
C ALA A 31 13.52 -5.43 10.80
N TYR A 32 12.47 -5.17 11.59
CA TYR A 32 11.59 -6.20 12.13
C TYR A 32 10.84 -6.94 11.04
N ARG A 33 10.25 -6.21 10.05
CA ARG A 33 9.57 -6.76 8.88
C ARG A 33 10.46 -7.76 8.11
N ARG A 34 11.75 -7.47 7.96
CA ARG A 34 12.69 -8.33 7.23
C ARG A 34 12.93 -9.70 7.86
N ARG A 35 12.50 -9.90 9.11
CA ARG A 35 12.59 -11.21 9.79
C ARG A 35 11.54 -12.21 9.29
N PHE A 36 10.57 -11.76 8.50
CA PHE A 36 9.46 -12.57 8.01
C PHE A 36 9.52 -12.65 6.48
N SER A 37 9.49 -13.86 5.95
CA SER A 37 9.52 -14.12 4.48
C SER A 37 8.14 -14.11 3.83
N LEU A 38 7.10 -13.61 4.52
CA LEU A 38 5.75 -13.55 3.98
C LEU A 38 5.60 -12.49 2.87
N PRO A 39 4.75 -12.75 1.85
CA PRO A 39 4.45 -11.76 0.81
C PRO A 39 3.65 -10.59 1.37
N VAL A 40 3.92 -9.39 0.86
CA VAL A 40 3.19 -8.17 1.18
C VAL A 40 2.51 -7.63 -0.07
N ILE A 41 1.25 -7.26 0.09
CA ILE A 41 0.45 -6.55 -0.91
C ILE A 41 0.32 -5.11 -0.41
N GLY A 42 0.84 -4.15 -1.17
CA GLY A 42 0.66 -2.72 -0.91
C GLY A 42 -0.52 -2.18 -1.70
N VAL A 43 -1.40 -1.44 -1.05
CA VAL A 43 -2.58 -0.83 -1.70
C VAL A 43 -2.54 0.67 -1.54
N THR A 44 -2.54 1.40 -2.65
CA THR A 44 -2.65 2.86 -2.68
C THR A 44 -3.69 3.31 -3.70
N GLY A 45 -3.93 4.59 -3.78
CA GLY A 45 -4.91 5.19 -4.67
C GLY A 45 -5.52 6.45 -4.05
N SER A 46 -6.22 7.24 -4.84
CA SER A 46 -6.92 8.42 -4.33
C SER A 46 -8.18 8.04 -3.55
N ALA A 47 -8.85 6.95 -3.93
CA ALA A 47 -10.01 6.40 -3.25
C ALA A 47 -9.99 4.86 -3.25
N GLY A 48 -10.84 4.24 -2.43
CA GLY A 48 -11.07 2.79 -2.43
C GLY A 48 -9.99 1.94 -1.75
N LYS A 49 -8.94 2.52 -1.17
CA LYS A 49 -7.84 1.80 -0.52
C LYS A 49 -8.32 0.84 0.58
N THR A 50 -9.02 1.36 1.56
CA THR A 50 -9.52 0.59 2.72
C THR A 50 -10.44 -0.55 2.30
N THR A 51 -11.35 -0.28 1.33
CA THR A 51 -12.23 -1.31 0.77
C THR A 51 -11.44 -2.40 0.07
N THR A 52 -10.45 -2.03 -0.76
CA THR A 52 -9.58 -2.99 -1.45
C THR A 52 -8.79 -3.83 -0.47
N VAL A 53 -8.24 -3.24 0.59
CA VAL A 53 -7.55 -3.97 1.67
C VAL A 53 -8.51 -4.97 2.32
N ALA A 54 -9.72 -4.54 2.69
CA ALA A 54 -10.70 -5.40 3.34
C ALA A 54 -11.11 -6.59 2.44
N MET A 55 -11.40 -6.33 1.17
CA MET A 55 -11.77 -7.37 0.19
C MET A 55 -10.61 -8.34 -0.09
N THR A 56 -9.40 -7.81 -0.23
CA THR A 56 -8.18 -8.64 -0.43
C THR A 56 -7.94 -9.54 0.78
N CYS A 57 -8.08 -9.01 1.99
CA CYS A 57 -7.96 -9.80 3.22
C CYS A 57 -9.04 -10.89 3.31
N ALA A 58 -10.27 -10.58 2.91
CA ALA A 58 -11.35 -11.56 2.89
C ALA A 58 -11.04 -12.69 1.88
N ALA A 59 -10.56 -12.36 0.70
CA ALA A 59 -10.18 -13.33 -0.33
C ALA A 59 -8.98 -14.21 0.11
N LEU A 60 -8.05 -13.64 0.88
CA LEU A 60 -6.86 -14.33 1.39
C LEU A 60 -7.04 -14.90 2.81
N GLY A 61 -8.26 -15.02 3.30
CA GLY A 61 -8.55 -15.40 4.70
C GLY A 61 -7.85 -16.68 5.17
N SER A 62 -7.69 -17.68 4.30
CA SER A 62 -6.95 -18.91 4.60
C SER A 62 -5.46 -18.69 4.89
N MET A 63 -4.88 -17.61 4.41
CA MET A 63 -3.49 -17.22 4.68
C MET A 63 -3.33 -16.39 5.96
N ARG A 64 -4.41 -16.07 6.68
CA ARG A 64 -4.37 -15.18 7.85
C ARG A 64 -3.62 -13.89 7.57
N PRO A 65 -4.15 -12.98 6.74
CA PRO A 65 -3.46 -11.76 6.38
C PRO A 65 -3.36 -10.80 7.58
N LEU A 66 -2.16 -10.24 7.83
CA LEU A 66 -2.04 -9.03 8.61
C LEU A 66 -2.55 -7.87 7.76
N ARG A 67 -3.40 -7.01 8.30
CA ARG A 67 -3.86 -5.81 7.61
C ARG A 67 -3.55 -4.54 8.40
N THR A 68 -3.38 -3.44 7.70
CA THR A 68 -3.40 -2.11 8.31
C THR A 68 -4.76 -1.85 8.95
N ALA A 69 -4.80 -1.35 10.18
CA ALA A 69 -6.04 -0.95 10.82
C ALA A 69 -6.67 0.24 10.08
N ASP A 70 -7.99 0.38 10.21
CA ASP A 70 -8.71 1.45 9.53
C ASP A 70 -8.15 2.82 9.97
N ALA A 71 -7.89 3.71 9.00
CA ALA A 71 -7.26 5.02 9.15
C ALA A 71 -5.75 5.03 9.50
N ASP A 72 -5.10 3.89 9.72
CA ASP A 72 -3.66 3.80 10.07
C ASP A 72 -2.76 3.62 8.83
N ASN A 73 -3.12 4.24 7.72
CA ASN A 73 -2.46 4.08 6.42
C ASN A 73 -1.24 4.99 6.19
N GLY A 74 -0.94 5.86 7.17
CA GLY A 74 0.20 6.77 7.13
C GLY A 74 1.46 6.20 7.77
N GLN A 75 2.47 7.04 7.89
CA GLN A 75 3.81 6.66 8.34
C GLN A 75 3.83 6.07 9.76
N ILE A 76 3.02 6.59 10.68
CA ILE A 76 2.94 6.12 12.07
C ILE A 76 2.15 4.80 12.13
N GLY A 77 0.94 4.78 11.58
CA GLY A 77 0.06 3.61 11.66
C GLY A 77 0.65 2.37 11.01
N MET A 78 1.26 2.52 9.83
CA MET A 78 1.94 1.41 9.18
C MET A 78 3.15 0.91 9.99
N THR A 79 3.89 1.81 10.65
CA THR A 79 4.99 1.42 11.53
C THR A 79 4.52 0.49 12.65
N PHE A 80 3.41 0.86 13.32
CA PHE A 80 2.83 0.02 14.37
C PHE A 80 2.20 -1.27 13.81
N THR A 81 1.58 -1.22 12.63
CA THR A 81 1.06 -2.41 11.97
C THR A 81 2.17 -3.45 11.75
N LEU A 82 3.36 -3.03 11.29
CA LEU A 82 4.48 -3.94 11.07
C LEU A 82 5.03 -4.55 12.35
N PHE A 83 4.96 -3.87 13.50
CA PHE A 83 5.34 -4.45 14.78
C PHE A 83 4.39 -5.55 15.28
N ASN A 84 3.18 -5.65 14.73
CA ASN A 84 2.25 -6.72 15.03
C ASN A 84 2.49 -8.00 14.20
N LEU A 85 3.48 -8.02 13.30
CA LEU A 85 3.85 -9.22 12.56
C LEU A 85 4.35 -10.30 13.50
N ASP A 86 3.87 -11.52 13.29
CA ASP A 86 4.38 -12.73 13.91
C ASP A 86 4.35 -13.91 12.93
N ALA A 87 4.81 -15.07 13.37
CA ALA A 87 4.91 -16.28 12.54
C ALA A 87 3.55 -16.89 12.16
N SER A 88 2.44 -16.39 12.69
CA SER A 88 1.10 -16.90 12.40
C SER A 88 0.49 -16.30 11.12
N TYR A 89 1.03 -15.18 10.63
CA TYR A 89 0.57 -14.55 9.40
C TYR A 89 1.22 -15.19 8.17
N GLY A 90 0.41 -15.53 7.18
CA GLY A 90 0.88 -16.05 5.89
C GLY A 90 1.10 -14.97 4.83
N CYS A 91 0.53 -13.77 5.02
CA CYS A 91 0.74 -12.61 4.16
C CYS A 91 0.42 -11.31 4.93
N ALA A 92 0.71 -10.16 4.31
CA ALA A 92 0.25 -8.87 4.79
C ALA A 92 -0.40 -8.05 3.67
N VAL A 93 -1.47 -7.32 3.97
CA VAL A 93 -2.15 -6.39 3.06
C VAL A 93 -2.12 -5.01 3.71
N LEU A 94 -1.27 -4.15 3.17
CA LEU A 94 -0.95 -2.86 3.77
C LEU A 94 -1.56 -1.71 2.96
N GLU A 95 -2.43 -0.94 3.61
CA GLU A 95 -2.87 0.34 3.07
C GLU A 95 -1.73 1.35 3.17
N MET A 96 -1.38 1.97 2.04
CA MET A 96 -0.28 2.92 1.93
C MET A 96 -0.84 4.27 1.45
N GLY A 97 -1.07 5.17 2.42
CA GLY A 97 -1.51 6.54 2.19
C GLY A 97 -0.33 7.50 2.04
N MET A 98 -0.56 8.61 1.36
CA MET A 98 0.41 9.69 1.25
C MET A 98 -0.31 11.03 1.13
N SER A 99 0.29 12.07 1.68
CA SER A 99 -0.13 13.47 1.55
C SER A 99 0.96 14.33 0.92
N LEU A 100 2.22 13.92 1.01
CA LEU A 100 3.39 14.65 0.51
C LEU A 100 4.27 13.72 -0.34
N PRO A 101 5.07 14.28 -1.27
CA PRO A 101 6.08 13.53 -2.01
C PRO A 101 7.07 12.83 -1.08
N GLY A 102 7.50 11.62 -1.45
CA GLY A 102 8.45 10.79 -0.71
C GLY A 102 7.86 10.01 0.47
N GLU A 103 6.61 10.23 0.83
CA GLU A 103 5.98 9.47 1.92
C GLU A 103 5.70 8.03 1.49
N LEU A 104 5.19 7.84 0.29
CA LEU A 104 4.86 6.52 -0.22
C LEU A 104 6.11 5.68 -0.48
N ALA A 105 7.20 6.31 -0.92
CA ALA A 105 8.50 5.64 -1.05
C ALA A 105 8.92 5.01 0.28
N ARG A 106 8.87 5.78 1.37
CA ARG A 106 9.22 5.29 2.72
C ARG A 106 8.33 4.15 3.19
N LEU A 107 7.01 4.25 2.96
CA LEU A 107 6.07 3.18 3.31
C LEU A 107 6.39 1.91 2.51
N SER A 108 6.69 2.05 1.23
CA SER A 108 7.06 0.95 0.36
C SER A 108 8.37 0.29 0.78
N GLU A 109 9.40 1.07 1.10
CA GLU A 109 10.69 0.56 1.58
C GLU A 109 10.58 -0.19 2.92
N MET A 110 9.68 0.26 3.82
CA MET A 110 9.38 -0.44 5.06
C MET A 110 8.63 -1.76 4.81
N GLY A 111 7.57 -1.71 4.01
CA GLY A 111 6.68 -2.86 3.77
C GLY A 111 7.25 -3.87 2.80
N ARG A 112 8.01 -3.43 1.80
CA ARG A 112 8.57 -4.22 0.70
C ARG A 112 7.51 -5.06 0.00
N PRO A 113 6.50 -4.43 -0.62
CA PRO A 113 5.44 -5.15 -1.29
C PRO A 113 5.98 -5.90 -2.52
N VAL A 114 5.55 -7.15 -2.68
CA VAL A 114 5.78 -7.94 -3.91
C VAL A 114 4.65 -7.76 -4.91
N ILE A 115 3.49 -7.30 -4.45
CA ILE A 115 2.35 -6.88 -5.27
C ILE A 115 1.95 -5.47 -4.82
N ALA A 116 1.75 -4.56 -5.77
CA ALA A 116 1.22 -3.23 -5.48
C ALA A 116 -0.03 -2.94 -6.31
N VAL A 117 -1.07 -2.46 -5.64
CA VAL A 117 -2.34 -2.08 -6.26
C VAL A 117 -2.48 -0.56 -6.23
N ILE A 118 -2.75 0.06 -7.38
CA ILE A 118 -3.12 1.48 -7.48
C ILE A 118 -4.54 1.57 -8.02
N ASN A 119 -5.49 1.91 -7.15
CA ASN A 119 -6.92 1.89 -7.48
C ASN A 119 -7.34 2.99 -8.45
N GLY A 120 -6.63 4.11 -8.48
CA GLY A 120 -6.95 5.23 -9.34
C GLY A 120 -6.31 6.54 -8.89
N ILE A 121 -6.29 7.50 -9.80
CA ILE A 121 -5.70 8.82 -9.64
C ILE A 121 -6.82 9.87 -9.66
N GLY A 122 -7.26 10.29 -8.49
CA GLY A 122 -8.21 11.38 -8.31
C GLY A 122 -7.53 12.70 -7.98
N THR A 123 -8.28 13.58 -7.31
CA THR A 123 -7.83 14.91 -6.90
C THR A 123 -7.49 15.01 -5.40
N ALA A 124 -7.50 13.90 -4.66
CA ALA A 124 -7.10 13.90 -3.26
C ALA A 124 -5.65 14.43 -3.11
N HIS A 125 -5.48 15.40 -2.22
CA HIS A 125 -4.21 16.10 -1.96
C HIS A 125 -3.69 16.93 -3.14
N ILE A 126 -4.57 17.36 -4.07
CA ILE A 126 -4.18 18.14 -5.25
C ILE A 126 -3.55 19.50 -4.86
N GLU A 127 -3.90 20.02 -3.70
CA GLU A 127 -3.33 21.25 -3.11
C GLU A 127 -1.81 21.12 -2.87
N PHE A 128 -1.29 19.94 -2.64
CA PHE A 128 0.14 19.69 -2.42
C PHE A 128 0.87 19.30 -3.71
N PHE A 129 0.16 18.69 -4.66
CA PHE A 129 0.77 18.16 -5.88
C PHE A 129 0.54 19.04 -7.11
N GLY A 130 -0.53 19.82 -7.11
CA GLY A 130 -0.90 20.75 -8.19
C GLY A 130 -1.59 20.10 -9.38
N THR A 131 -1.18 18.90 -9.82
CA THR A 131 -1.81 18.18 -10.94
C THR A 131 -2.03 16.70 -10.63
N ARG A 132 -2.95 16.06 -11.37
CA ARG A 132 -3.22 14.61 -11.24
C ARG A 132 -2.03 13.75 -11.69
N GLU A 133 -1.27 14.21 -12.68
CA GLU A 133 -0.05 13.55 -13.14
C GLU A 133 0.99 13.49 -12.01
N LYS A 134 1.17 14.56 -11.25
CA LYS A 134 2.07 14.55 -10.10
C LYS A 134 1.56 13.66 -8.96
N ILE A 135 0.24 13.55 -8.78
CA ILE A 135 -0.35 12.57 -7.84
C ILE A 135 -0.06 11.15 -8.32
N ARG A 136 -0.18 10.86 -9.62
CA ARG A 136 0.21 9.57 -10.21
C ARG A 136 1.67 9.27 -9.93
N ASP A 137 2.56 10.21 -10.21
CA ASP A 137 4.00 10.02 -10.04
C ASP A 137 4.36 9.77 -8.56
N ALA A 138 3.71 10.48 -7.63
CA ALA A 138 3.85 10.22 -6.20
C ALA A 138 3.31 8.84 -5.79
N LYS A 139 2.23 8.33 -6.42
CA LYS A 139 1.75 6.97 -6.17
C LYS A 139 2.65 5.90 -6.77
N LEU A 140 3.39 6.21 -7.81
CA LEU A 140 4.41 5.32 -8.37
C LEU A 140 5.64 5.20 -7.46
N GLU A 141 5.81 6.05 -6.44
CA GLU A 141 6.83 5.87 -5.41
C GLU A 141 6.70 4.52 -4.67
N ILE A 142 5.54 3.85 -4.77
CA ILE A 142 5.37 2.47 -4.25
C ILE A 142 6.38 1.49 -4.85
N LEU A 143 6.94 1.79 -6.01
CA LEU A 143 7.99 1.00 -6.66
C LEU A 143 9.30 0.96 -5.87
N SER A 144 9.58 1.95 -5.00
CA SER A 144 10.86 2.10 -4.29
C SER A 144 11.21 0.90 -3.42
N GLY A 145 10.21 0.26 -2.80
CA GLY A 145 10.41 -0.92 -1.94
C GLY A 145 10.13 -2.25 -2.62
N MET A 146 9.66 -2.24 -3.86
CA MET A 146 9.29 -3.46 -4.59
C MET A 146 10.51 -4.16 -5.19
N PRO A 147 10.57 -5.50 -5.18
CA PRO A 147 11.59 -6.24 -5.93
C PRO A 147 11.39 -6.09 -7.45
N GLU A 148 12.41 -6.45 -8.24
CA GLU A 148 12.37 -6.32 -9.70
C GLU A 148 11.29 -7.21 -10.36
N ASP A 149 11.01 -8.36 -9.79
CA ASP A 149 9.98 -9.31 -10.21
C ASP A 149 8.59 -9.03 -9.61
N GLY A 150 8.45 -7.91 -8.89
CA GLY A 150 7.17 -7.48 -8.31
C GLY A 150 6.11 -7.18 -9.35
N ILE A 151 4.84 -7.33 -8.96
CA ILE A 151 3.69 -7.17 -9.86
C ILE A 151 2.90 -5.91 -9.47
N LEU A 152 2.59 -5.09 -10.48
CA LEU A 152 1.69 -3.95 -10.36
C LEU A 152 0.29 -4.35 -10.84
N ILE A 153 -0.73 -3.89 -10.12
CA ILE A 153 -2.13 -4.07 -10.49
C ILE A 153 -2.80 -2.69 -10.52
N PHE A 154 -3.24 -2.29 -11.70
CA PHE A 154 -3.78 -0.96 -11.95
C PHE A 154 -5.23 -1.01 -12.44
N ASN A 155 -5.99 0.03 -12.11
CA ASN A 155 -7.29 0.27 -12.72
C ASN A 155 -7.12 0.73 -14.17
N GLY A 156 -7.51 -0.10 -15.12
CA GLY A 156 -7.43 0.18 -16.56
C GLY A 156 -8.50 1.14 -17.08
N ASP A 157 -9.49 1.49 -16.26
CA ASP A 157 -10.46 2.55 -16.57
C ASP A 157 -9.94 3.95 -16.19
N ASP A 158 -8.82 4.04 -15.44
CA ASP A 158 -8.17 5.32 -15.16
C ASP A 158 -7.17 5.65 -16.28
N PRO A 159 -7.39 6.71 -17.06
CA PRO A 159 -6.53 7.03 -18.21
C PRO A 159 -5.08 7.29 -17.80
N LEU A 160 -4.83 7.93 -16.64
CA LEU A 160 -3.46 8.20 -16.17
C LEU A 160 -2.70 6.94 -15.76
N LEU A 161 -3.40 5.89 -15.37
CA LEU A 161 -2.80 4.58 -15.09
C LEU A 161 -2.68 3.76 -16.38
N TRP A 162 -3.67 3.84 -17.27
CA TRP A 162 -3.65 3.14 -18.56
C TRP A 162 -2.49 3.58 -19.45
N ASP A 163 -2.17 4.88 -19.46
CA ASP A 163 -1.03 5.44 -20.21
C ASP A 163 0.33 4.85 -19.78
N LEU A 164 0.37 4.17 -18.64
CA LEU A 164 1.59 3.49 -18.17
C LEU A 164 1.76 2.06 -18.71
N LYS A 165 0.82 1.58 -19.57
CA LYS A 165 0.88 0.23 -20.13
C LYS A 165 2.16 0.05 -20.97
N GLY A 166 3.00 -0.89 -20.53
CA GLY A 166 4.30 -1.17 -21.17
C GLY A 166 5.42 -0.15 -20.90
N ALA A 167 5.17 0.88 -20.09
CA ALA A 167 6.15 1.93 -19.79
C ALA A 167 6.96 1.68 -18.51
N LEU A 168 6.50 0.79 -17.63
CA LEU A 168 7.13 0.55 -16.34
C LEU A 168 8.05 -0.68 -16.36
N PRO A 169 9.14 -0.69 -15.56
CA PRO A 169 10.10 -1.79 -15.51
C PRO A 169 9.60 -2.99 -14.66
N ARG A 170 8.31 -3.09 -14.44
CA ARG A 170 7.65 -4.16 -13.65
C ARG A 170 6.52 -4.77 -14.47
N LYS A 171 6.22 -6.04 -14.20
CA LYS A 171 5.01 -6.66 -14.73
C LYS A 171 3.79 -5.90 -14.24
N THR A 172 3.02 -5.34 -15.16
CA THR A 172 1.82 -4.57 -14.85
C THR A 172 0.61 -5.29 -15.42
N LEU A 173 -0.39 -5.51 -14.58
CA LEU A 173 -1.69 -6.08 -14.90
C LEU A 173 -2.77 -5.02 -14.71
N PHE A 174 -3.74 -5.00 -15.60
CA PHE A 174 -4.84 -4.06 -15.56
C PHE A 174 -6.17 -4.78 -15.33
N TYR A 175 -6.94 -4.30 -14.37
CA TYR A 175 -8.35 -4.64 -14.26
C TYR A 175 -9.19 -3.46 -14.70
N ALA A 176 -10.34 -3.74 -15.30
CA ALA A 176 -11.26 -2.70 -15.76
C ALA A 176 -12.72 -3.18 -15.75
N GLN A 177 -13.64 -2.25 -15.75
CA GLN A 177 -15.06 -2.49 -15.99
C GLN A 177 -15.44 -2.13 -17.44
N HIS A 178 -14.81 -1.11 -17.99
CA HIS A 178 -15.18 -0.52 -19.29
C HIS A 178 -14.10 -0.66 -20.36
N ASN A 179 -12.84 -0.84 -20.00
CA ASN A 179 -11.75 -0.97 -20.96
C ASN A 179 -11.53 -2.43 -21.35
N PRO A 180 -12.00 -2.86 -22.58
CA PRO A 180 -11.92 -4.26 -23.00
C PRO A 180 -10.49 -4.75 -23.28
N ALA A 181 -9.50 -3.85 -23.33
CA ALA A 181 -8.09 -4.18 -23.55
C ALA A 181 -7.33 -4.43 -22.23
N ALA A 182 -8.02 -4.44 -21.08
CA ALA A 182 -7.46 -4.79 -19.79
C ALA A 182 -7.22 -6.31 -19.67
N ASP A 183 -6.33 -6.71 -18.77
CA ASP A 183 -6.00 -8.13 -18.53
C ASP A 183 -7.15 -8.87 -17.82
N PHE A 184 -7.99 -8.14 -17.08
CA PHE A 184 -9.15 -8.68 -16.38
C PHE A 184 -10.33 -7.72 -16.53
N LEU A 185 -11.47 -8.25 -16.91
CA LEU A 185 -12.73 -7.50 -16.95
C LEU A 185 -13.58 -7.87 -15.74
N ALA A 186 -14.08 -6.87 -15.04
CA ALA A 186 -15.02 -7.02 -13.94
C ALA A 186 -16.41 -6.59 -14.41
N ALA A 187 -17.39 -7.49 -14.38
CA ALA A 187 -18.80 -7.16 -14.50
C ALA A 187 -19.43 -7.20 -13.10
N CYS A 188 -20.24 -6.19 -12.81
CA CYS A 188 -21.03 -6.16 -11.58
C CYS A 188 -22.51 -6.22 -11.97
N GLU A 189 -23.18 -7.31 -11.62
CA GLU A 189 -24.63 -7.44 -11.74
C GLU A 189 -25.24 -7.34 -10.35
N SER A 190 -26.22 -6.46 -10.18
CA SER A 190 -26.93 -6.31 -8.92
C SER A 190 -28.39 -6.72 -9.13
N THR A 191 -28.83 -7.74 -8.40
CA THR A 191 -30.21 -8.22 -8.43
C THR A 191 -30.65 -8.44 -6.97
N ASP A 192 -31.79 -7.85 -6.60
CA ASP A 192 -32.41 -8.00 -5.27
C ASP A 192 -31.48 -7.65 -4.07
N GLY A 193 -30.64 -6.61 -4.24
CA GLY A 193 -29.72 -6.17 -3.19
C GLY A 193 -28.45 -7.03 -3.04
N VAL A 194 -28.28 -8.03 -3.90
CA VAL A 194 -27.06 -8.83 -4.00
C VAL A 194 -26.26 -8.39 -5.21
N SER A 195 -25.00 -8.02 -4.99
CA SER A 195 -24.08 -7.71 -6.09
C SER A 195 -23.18 -8.92 -6.37
N VAL A 196 -23.22 -9.38 -7.60
CA VAL A 196 -22.35 -10.46 -8.09
C VAL A 196 -21.24 -9.84 -8.94
N LEU A 197 -20.00 -10.05 -8.54
CA LEU A 197 -18.83 -9.66 -9.30
C LEU A 197 -18.35 -10.85 -10.13
N GLN A 198 -18.36 -10.70 -11.44
CA GLN A 198 -17.80 -11.68 -12.37
C GLN A 198 -16.49 -11.12 -12.93
N PHE A 199 -15.42 -11.92 -12.82
CA PHE A 199 -14.14 -11.61 -13.44
C PHE A 199 -13.92 -12.54 -14.62
N THR A 200 -13.71 -11.97 -15.79
CA THR A 200 -13.31 -12.71 -16.98
C THR A 200 -11.90 -12.29 -17.38
N LYS A 201 -11.07 -13.28 -17.68
CA LYS A 201 -9.83 -13.05 -18.39
C LYS A 201 -10.15 -13.06 -19.87
N PRO A 202 -9.82 -12.00 -20.64
CA PRO A 202 -10.01 -11.99 -22.09
C PRO A 202 -9.23 -13.10 -22.78
#